data_7bd176340ef419e3500809e1b4662f72
#
_entry.id   7bd176340ef419e3500809e1b4662f72
#
_cell.length_a   1.000
_cell.length_b   1.000
_cell.length_c   1.000
_cell.angle_alpha   90.00
_cell.angle_beta   90.00
_cell.angle_gamma   90.00
#
_symmetry.space_group_name_H-M   'P 1'
#
loop_
_entity.id
_entity.type
_entity.pdbx_description
1 polymer ?
#
loop_
_entity_poly.entity_id
_entity_poly.type
_entity_poly.pdbx_seq_one_letter_code
_entity_poly.pdbx_strand_id
1 'polypeptide(L)'
;KIILSMILIFCLAGCAITPKSDIVHDNASQNTYIKSVFIAYYELEGFTKNNDEKTFKKEISKAFKELANKGFNRVTVQVRPCADAFYKSNYFPTSEYMFGYQGAKLIYDPLEIMIDTAHKYDLSIEAWINPYRVSQRNDFSLLAKNNIALKWQNTSKLIVLDNGIYFNPCYNEVTDLIVKGVKEILSNYNVDSLCF
;
A
#
# COMPACT_ATOMS: atom_id res chain seq x y z
N LYS A 1 78.41 -17.85 50.49
CA LYS A 1 77.28 -18.49 49.75
C LYS A 1 76.29 -17.39 49.48
N ILE A 2 76.27 -16.93 48.22
CA ILE A 2 75.40 -15.84 47.74
C ILE A 2 74.19 -16.51 47.14
N ILE A 3 73.00 -16.19 47.66
CA ILE A 3 71.76 -16.64 47.11
C ILE A 3 71.21 -15.47 46.24
N LEU A 4 71.28 -15.69 44.97
CA LEU A 4 70.75 -14.76 43.95
C LEU A 4 69.25 -14.89 43.87
N SER A 5 68.54 -13.88 44.36
CA SER A 5 67.06 -13.81 44.24
C SER A 5 66.74 -13.26 42.89
N MET A 6 66.13 -14.07 42.07
CA MET A 6 65.67 -13.73 40.74
C MET A 6 64.29 -13.13 40.86
N ILE A 7 64.19 -11.81 40.73
CA ILE A 7 62.89 -11.11 40.66
C ILE A 7 62.34 -11.20 39.22
N LEU A 8 61.27 -11.96 39.08
CA LEU A 8 60.54 -12.11 37.81
C LEU A 8 59.65 -10.92 37.69
N ILE A 9 60.01 -9.97 36.80
CA ILE A 9 59.10 -8.83 36.43
C ILE A 9 58.13 -9.33 35.38
N PHE A 10 56.86 -9.51 35.77
CA PHE A 10 55.81 -9.74 34.86
C PHE A 10 55.41 -8.37 34.24
N CYS A 11 55.80 -8.14 33.00
CA CYS A 11 55.23 -7.07 32.19
C CYS A 11 53.79 -7.47 31.79
N LEU A 12 52.82 -6.96 32.52
CA LEU A 12 51.43 -6.96 32.06
C LEU A 12 51.30 -5.94 30.91
N ALA A 13 51.42 -6.43 29.68
CA ALA A 13 51.02 -5.69 28.53
C ALA A 13 49.49 -5.56 28.59
N GLY A 14 49.00 -4.49 29.23
CA GLY A 14 47.61 -4.12 29.18
C GLY A 14 47.27 -3.68 27.74
N CYS A 15 46.63 -4.56 26.96
CA CYS A 15 45.92 -4.11 25.79
C CYS A 15 44.84 -3.13 26.24
N ALA A 16 45.10 -1.83 26.13
CA ALA A 16 44.08 -0.84 26.19
C ALA A 16 43.18 -1.05 24.97
N ILE A 17 42.08 -1.76 25.17
CA ILE A 17 40.94 -1.74 24.23
C ILE A 17 40.36 -0.35 24.39
N THR A 18 40.79 0.58 23.53
CA THR A 18 40.03 1.79 23.32
C THR A 18 38.68 1.37 22.76
N PRO A 19 37.57 1.69 23.43
CA PRO A 19 36.27 1.50 22.78
C PRO A 19 36.27 2.40 21.52
N LYS A 20 36.23 1.76 20.36
CA LYS A 20 35.89 2.45 19.11
C LYS A 20 34.57 3.13 19.38
N SER A 21 34.62 4.44 19.57
CA SER A 21 33.40 5.23 19.53
C SER A 21 32.84 5.02 18.11
N ASP A 22 31.94 4.10 17.98
CA ASP A 22 31.03 4.12 16.84
C ASP A 22 30.45 5.52 16.90
N ILE A 23 30.92 6.35 15.99
CA ILE A 23 30.23 7.58 15.64
C ILE A 23 28.90 7.04 15.10
N VAL A 24 27.92 6.96 16.00
CA VAL A 24 26.54 6.95 15.63
C VAL A 24 26.43 8.25 14.85
N HIS A 25 26.51 8.15 13.52
CA HIS A 25 25.92 9.16 12.69
C HIS A 25 24.47 9.19 13.14
N ASP A 26 24.21 10.11 14.04
CA ASP A 26 22.89 10.65 14.25
C ASP A 26 22.53 11.18 12.86
N ASN A 27 22.02 10.27 12.02
CA ASN A 27 21.13 10.65 10.95
C ASN A 27 19.99 11.28 11.72
N ALA A 28 20.17 12.59 12.03
CA ALA A 28 19.09 13.44 12.41
C ALA A 28 18.03 13.07 11.38
N SER A 29 17.04 12.30 11.79
CA SER A 29 15.88 12.02 10.99
C SER A 29 15.40 13.41 10.67
N GLN A 30 15.69 13.85 9.46
CA GLN A 30 15.06 15.05 8.94
C GLN A 30 13.60 14.72 9.15
N ASN A 31 12.98 15.42 10.09
CA ASN A 31 11.58 15.29 10.40
C ASN A 31 10.86 15.74 9.14
N THR A 32 10.81 14.79 8.16
CA THR A 32 10.33 15.09 6.82
C THR A 32 8.84 15.24 6.97
N TYR A 33 8.42 16.49 7.05
CA TYR A 33 7.01 16.83 7.14
C TYR A 33 6.27 16.21 5.96
N ILE A 34 5.33 15.31 6.24
CA ILE A 34 4.54 14.64 5.20
C ILE A 34 3.44 15.58 4.74
N LYS A 35 3.47 15.91 3.45
CA LYS A 35 2.44 16.69 2.78
C LYS A 35 1.80 15.82 1.70
N SER A 36 0.67 15.20 2.04
CA SER A 36 -0.03 14.24 1.20
C SER A 36 -1.28 14.83 0.56
N VAL A 37 -1.60 14.31 -0.63
CA VAL A 37 -2.91 14.46 -1.27
C VAL A 37 -3.59 13.11 -1.30
N PHE A 38 -4.87 13.07 -0.93
CA PHE A 38 -5.74 11.91 -1.08
C PHE A 38 -6.42 11.96 -2.45
N ILE A 39 -6.37 10.84 -3.16
CA ILE A 39 -7.03 10.65 -4.45
C ILE A 39 -8.03 9.51 -4.26
N ALA A 40 -9.31 9.85 -4.21
CA ALA A 40 -10.36 8.87 -4.02
C ALA A 40 -10.71 8.15 -5.34
N TYR A 41 -11.34 6.99 -5.24
CA TYR A 41 -11.70 6.13 -6.38
C TYR A 41 -12.52 6.85 -7.45
N TYR A 42 -13.43 7.76 -7.08
CA TYR A 42 -14.24 8.54 -8.03
C TYR A 42 -13.43 9.63 -8.75
N GLU A 43 -12.30 10.08 -8.17
CA GLU A 43 -11.36 10.96 -8.84
C GLU A 43 -10.51 10.18 -9.85
N LEU A 44 -10.16 8.91 -9.52
CA LEU A 44 -9.48 8.02 -10.45
C LEU A 44 -10.30 7.74 -11.72
N GLU A 45 -11.63 7.70 -11.63
CA GLU A 45 -12.51 7.57 -12.80
C GLU A 45 -12.20 8.63 -13.86
N GLY A 46 -11.90 9.85 -13.44
CA GLY A 46 -11.50 10.93 -14.35
C GLY A 46 -10.26 10.63 -15.18
N PHE A 47 -9.34 9.80 -14.67
CA PHE A 47 -8.13 9.38 -15.37
C PHE A 47 -8.35 8.14 -16.25
N THR A 48 -9.32 7.30 -15.93
CA THR A 48 -9.60 6.04 -16.65
C THR A 48 -10.60 6.20 -17.78
N LYS A 49 -11.20 7.36 -17.95
CA LYS A 49 -12.34 7.65 -18.81
C LYS A 49 -12.22 7.21 -20.27
N ASN A 50 -11.02 7.19 -20.82
CA ASN A 50 -10.77 6.78 -22.21
C ASN A 50 -10.29 5.32 -22.32
N ASN A 51 -10.17 4.61 -21.21
CA ASN A 51 -9.85 3.17 -21.12
C ASN A 51 -8.53 2.73 -21.79
N ASP A 52 -7.64 3.66 -22.18
CA ASP A 52 -6.34 3.32 -22.74
C ASP A 52 -5.16 3.65 -21.79
N GLU A 53 -4.18 2.79 -21.81
CA GLU A 53 -3.00 2.88 -20.95
C GLU A 53 -2.19 4.15 -21.17
N LYS A 54 -2.05 4.57 -22.43
CA LYS A 54 -1.26 5.74 -22.83
C LYS A 54 -1.87 7.02 -22.26
N THR A 55 -3.18 7.16 -22.37
CA THR A 55 -3.92 8.30 -21.82
C THR A 55 -3.83 8.31 -20.29
N PHE A 56 -4.04 7.15 -19.64
CA PHE A 56 -3.91 7.04 -18.20
C PHE A 56 -2.51 7.45 -17.72
N LYS A 57 -1.45 6.92 -18.31
CA LYS A 57 -0.05 7.29 -18.00
C LYS A 57 0.21 8.78 -18.15
N LYS A 58 -0.31 9.39 -19.22
CA LYS A 58 -0.14 10.81 -19.48
C LYS A 58 -0.83 11.67 -18.42
N GLU A 59 -2.07 11.38 -18.09
CA GLU A 59 -2.86 12.18 -17.14
C GLU A 59 -2.34 12.02 -15.70
N ILE A 60 -2.00 10.79 -15.27
CA ILE A 60 -1.36 10.54 -13.96
C ILE A 60 0.00 11.24 -13.88
N SER A 61 0.81 11.17 -14.95
CA SER A 61 2.12 11.85 -14.98
C SER A 61 1.99 13.36 -14.86
N LYS A 62 0.98 13.95 -15.51
CA LYS A 62 0.68 15.38 -15.41
C LYS A 62 0.27 15.75 -13.98
N ALA A 63 -0.66 15.00 -13.38
CA ALA A 63 -1.16 15.24 -12.05
C ALA A 63 -0.05 15.11 -10.98
N PHE A 64 0.72 14.03 -11.00
CA PHE A 64 1.76 13.78 -9.99
C PHE A 64 2.92 14.78 -10.11
N LYS A 65 3.32 15.14 -11.34
CA LYS A 65 4.29 16.22 -11.57
C LYS A 65 3.82 17.56 -10.99
N GLU A 66 2.55 17.89 -11.16
CA GLU A 66 1.98 19.12 -10.60
C GLU A 66 1.98 19.11 -9.07
N LEU A 67 1.65 17.98 -8.45
CA LEU A 67 1.69 17.81 -7.00
C LEU A 67 3.12 17.98 -6.46
N ALA A 68 4.11 17.31 -7.08
CA ALA A 68 5.51 17.46 -6.72
C ALA A 68 5.99 18.92 -6.83
N ASN A 69 5.63 19.63 -7.91
CA ASN A 69 5.96 21.05 -8.09
C ASN A 69 5.32 21.96 -7.04
N LYS A 70 4.19 21.58 -6.45
CA LYS A 70 3.52 22.27 -5.34
C LYS A 70 4.08 21.88 -3.97
N GLY A 71 5.14 21.07 -3.92
CA GLY A 71 5.84 20.66 -2.72
C GLY A 71 5.11 19.58 -1.92
N PHE A 72 4.20 18.81 -2.54
CA PHE A 72 3.74 17.57 -1.96
C PHE A 72 4.85 16.51 -2.09
N ASN A 73 4.91 15.60 -1.12
CA ASN A 73 5.88 14.50 -1.09
C ASN A 73 5.24 13.12 -0.94
N ARG A 74 3.89 13.07 -0.90
CA ARG A 74 3.12 11.82 -0.87
C ARG A 74 1.81 11.97 -1.63
N VAL A 75 1.40 10.86 -2.28
CA VAL A 75 0.05 10.65 -2.79
C VAL A 75 -0.56 9.43 -2.10
N THR A 76 -1.75 9.60 -1.54
CA THR A 76 -2.54 8.51 -0.92
C THR A 76 -3.67 8.17 -1.87
N VAL A 77 -3.60 7.01 -2.54
CA VAL A 77 -4.50 6.63 -3.63
C VAL A 77 -5.41 5.50 -3.20
N GLN A 78 -6.72 5.68 -3.36
CA GLN A 78 -7.71 4.68 -2.99
C GLN A 78 -7.77 3.56 -4.03
N VAL A 79 -6.98 2.51 -3.82
CA VAL A 79 -6.82 1.41 -4.78
C VAL A 79 -7.80 0.24 -4.53
N ARG A 80 -8.48 0.23 -3.38
CA ARG A 80 -9.53 -0.75 -3.05
C ARG A 80 -10.68 -0.07 -2.31
N PRO A 81 -11.59 0.59 -3.03
CA PRO A 81 -12.71 1.34 -2.42
C PRO A 81 -13.83 0.43 -1.90
N CYS A 82 -14.02 -0.71 -2.55
CA CYS A 82 -15.03 -1.73 -2.26
C CYS A 82 -14.37 -3.13 -2.28
N ALA A 83 -15.17 -4.19 -2.37
CA ALA A 83 -14.64 -5.53 -2.64
C ALA A 83 -14.24 -5.67 -4.12
N ASP A 84 -13.45 -4.73 -4.62
CA ASP A 84 -12.89 -4.63 -5.96
C ASP A 84 -11.52 -3.93 -5.92
N ALA A 85 -10.79 -3.89 -7.03
CA ALA A 85 -9.43 -3.41 -7.06
C ALA A 85 -9.11 -2.58 -8.32
N PHE A 86 -8.25 -1.54 -8.14
CA PHE A 86 -7.59 -0.78 -9.20
C PHE A 86 -6.20 -1.36 -9.55
N TYR A 87 -6.03 -2.67 -9.35
CA TYR A 87 -4.79 -3.39 -9.61
C TYR A 87 -5.12 -4.84 -9.96
N LYS A 88 -4.13 -5.57 -10.48
CA LYS A 88 -4.29 -6.98 -10.78
C LYS A 88 -4.37 -7.78 -9.48
N SER A 89 -5.54 -8.33 -9.17
CA SER A 89 -5.79 -9.09 -7.96
C SER A 89 -6.32 -10.50 -8.25
N ASN A 90 -5.90 -11.47 -7.43
CA ASN A 90 -6.44 -12.82 -7.41
C ASN A 90 -7.66 -12.96 -6.47
N TYR A 91 -7.91 -11.95 -5.63
CA TYR A 91 -8.96 -11.99 -4.60
C TYR A 91 -10.13 -11.06 -4.90
N PHE A 92 -9.88 -9.98 -5.65
CA PHE A 92 -10.85 -8.93 -5.91
C PHE A 92 -11.02 -8.70 -7.41
N PRO A 93 -12.26 -8.58 -7.92
CA PRO A 93 -12.49 -8.20 -9.32
C PRO A 93 -11.99 -6.77 -9.58
N THR A 94 -11.77 -6.46 -10.86
CA THR A 94 -11.49 -5.08 -11.29
C THR A 94 -12.63 -4.16 -10.88
N SER A 95 -12.28 -2.96 -10.40
CA SER A 95 -13.25 -1.95 -9.98
C SER A 95 -14.11 -1.46 -11.16
N GLU A 96 -15.39 -1.21 -10.89
CA GLU A 96 -16.33 -0.61 -11.88
C GLU A 96 -15.87 0.78 -12.34
N TYR A 97 -15.16 1.51 -11.47
CA TYR A 97 -14.64 2.85 -11.78
C TYR A 97 -13.48 2.85 -12.77
N MET A 98 -12.96 1.66 -13.13
CA MET A 98 -11.95 1.54 -14.17
C MET A 98 -12.57 1.54 -15.58
N PHE A 99 -13.60 0.72 -15.80
CA PHE A 99 -14.12 0.42 -17.13
C PHE A 99 -15.66 0.36 -17.17
N GLY A 100 -16.34 0.96 -16.18
CA GLY A 100 -17.78 1.12 -16.15
C GLY A 100 -18.58 -0.04 -15.55
N TYR A 101 -17.95 -1.19 -15.29
CA TYR A 101 -18.57 -2.32 -14.59
C TYR A 101 -17.54 -3.15 -13.83
N GLN A 102 -17.95 -3.72 -12.70
CA GLN A 102 -17.09 -4.52 -11.87
C GLN A 102 -16.70 -5.84 -12.55
N GLY A 103 -15.42 -6.20 -12.49
CA GLY A 103 -14.91 -7.43 -13.11
C GLY A 103 -14.62 -7.33 -14.60
N ALA A 104 -14.57 -6.12 -15.14
CA ALA A 104 -14.05 -5.87 -16.48
C ALA A 104 -12.62 -6.43 -16.63
N LYS A 105 -12.24 -6.83 -17.85
CA LYS A 105 -10.88 -7.26 -18.12
C LYS A 105 -9.92 -6.11 -17.90
N LEU A 106 -8.96 -6.30 -16.99
CA LEU A 106 -7.90 -5.34 -16.76
C LEU A 106 -6.94 -5.37 -17.96
N ILE A 107 -6.85 -4.26 -18.70
CA ILE A 107 -6.03 -4.14 -19.93
C ILE A 107 -4.66 -3.51 -19.67
N TYR A 108 -4.48 -2.87 -18.52
CA TYR A 108 -3.22 -2.38 -17.95
C TYR A 108 -3.34 -2.37 -16.42
N ASP A 109 -2.22 -2.30 -15.72
CA ASP A 109 -2.23 -2.23 -14.25
C ASP A 109 -2.11 -0.78 -13.76
N PRO A 110 -3.20 -0.19 -13.25
CA PRO A 110 -3.17 1.21 -12.81
C PRO A 110 -2.27 1.46 -11.61
N LEU A 111 -2.20 0.52 -10.67
CA LEU A 111 -1.38 0.69 -9.48
C LEU A 111 0.10 0.69 -9.82
N GLU A 112 0.55 -0.22 -10.67
CA GLU A 112 1.94 -0.25 -11.16
C GLU A 112 2.30 1.08 -11.84
N ILE A 113 1.43 1.58 -12.73
CA ILE A 113 1.65 2.87 -13.41
C ILE A 113 1.72 4.03 -12.41
N MET A 114 0.85 4.05 -11.40
CA MET A 114 0.85 5.10 -10.39
C MET A 114 2.11 5.05 -9.52
N ILE A 115 2.59 3.86 -9.15
CA ILE A 115 3.84 3.66 -8.39
C ILE A 115 5.03 4.21 -9.17
N ASP A 116 5.23 3.74 -10.42
CA ASP A 116 6.33 4.18 -11.27
C ASP A 116 6.30 5.71 -11.47
N THR A 117 5.10 6.26 -11.62
CA THR A 117 4.93 7.69 -11.82
C THR A 117 5.20 8.49 -10.55
N ALA A 118 4.76 8.03 -9.39
CA ALA A 118 5.03 8.68 -8.10
C ALA A 118 6.54 8.72 -7.83
N HIS A 119 7.21 7.59 -7.93
CA HIS A 119 8.65 7.48 -7.71
C HIS A 119 9.46 8.31 -8.71
N LYS A 120 9.01 8.41 -9.97
CA LYS A 120 9.64 9.28 -10.99
C LYS A 120 9.67 10.76 -10.57
N TYR A 121 8.73 11.20 -9.76
CA TYR A 121 8.62 12.59 -9.30
C TYR A 121 8.95 12.75 -7.81
N ASP A 122 9.68 11.80 -7.21
CA ASP A 122 10.08 11.80 -5.80
C ASP A 122 8.89 11.89 -4.83
N LEU A 123 7.73 11.37 -5.22
CA LEU A 123 6.56 11.21 -4.37
C LEU A 123 6.54 9.80 -3.79
N SER A 124 6.34 9.66 -2.49
CA SER A 124 5.93 8.37 -1.93
C SER A 124 4.47 8.08 -2.29
N ILE A 125 4.14 6.80 -2.49
CA ILE A 125 2.77 6.36 -2.77
C ILE A 125 2.23 5.47 -1.66
N GLU A 126 1.08 5.86 -1.13
CA GLU A 126 0.36 5.13 -0.10
C GLU A 126 -0.90 4.53 -0.69
N ALA A 127 -1.03 3.20 -0.62
CA ALA A 127 -2.20 2.49 -1.10
C ALA A 127 -3.31 2.52 -0.03
N TRP A 128 -4.40 3.23 -0.31
CA TRP A 128 -5.56 3.30 0.57
C TRP A 128 -6.58 2.23 0.22
N ILE A 129 -6.98 1.45 1.22
CA ILE A 129 -7.96 0.38 1.09
C ILE A 129 -9.08 0.54 2.12
N ASN A 130 -10.33 0.33 1.68
CA ASN A 130 -11.47 0.16 2.59
C ASN A 130 -11.65 -1.34 2.85
N PRO A 131 -11.34 -1.85 4.04
CA PRO A 131 -11.29 -3.31 4.26
C PRO A 131 -12.67 -3.97 4.22
N TYR A 132 -13.71 -3.27 4.66
CA TYR A 132 -15.02 -3.91 4.90
C TYR A 132 -16.12 -3.53 3.90
N ARG A 133 -15.96 -2.49 3.11
CA ARG A 133 -17.00 -2.11 2.15
C ARG A 133 -17.00 -3.07 0.96
N VAL A 134 -18.14 -3.71 0.71
CA VAL A 134 -18.36 -4.57 -0.46
C VAL A 134 -18.91 -3.76 -1.63
N SER A 135 -19.94 -2.98 -1.38
CA SER A 135 -20.64 -2.13 -2.37
C SER A 135 -21.27 -0.94 -1.68
N GLN A 136 -21.41 0.17 -2.40
CA GLN A 136 -22.16 1.34 -1.96
C GLN A 136 -23.67 1.22 -2.25
N ARG A 137 -24.07 0.13 -2.91
CA ARG A 137 -25.44 -0.18 -3.27
C ARG A 137 -25.84 -1.51 -2.66
N ASN A 138 -27.08 -1.60 -2.20
CA ASN A 138 -27.67 -2.85 -1.75
C ASN A 138 -28.22 -3.63 -2.94
N ASP A 139 -27.34 -3.95 -3.89
CA ASP A 139 -27.73 -4.68 -5.11
C ASP A 139 -26.61 -5.65 -5.50
N PHE A 140 -26.83 -6.94 -5.23
CA PHE A 140 -25.87 -8.01 -5.57
C PHE A 140 -25.75 -8.25 -7.07
N SER A 141 -26.75 -7.85 -7.88
CA SER A 141 -26.71 -8.05 -9.33
C SER A 141 -25.63 -7.22 -10.02
N LEU A 142 -25.13 -6.18 -9.36
CA LEU A 142 -24.09 -5.30 -9.86
C LEU A 142 -22.67 -5.84 -9.56
N LEU A 143 -22.55 -6.88 -8.74
CA LEU A 143 -21.27 -7.47 -8.40
C LEU A 143 -20.80 -8.41 -9.51
N ALA A 144 -19.49 -8.41 -9.75
CA ALA A 144 -18.87 -9.34 -10.68
C ALA A 144 -19.07 -10.80 -10.22
N LYS A 145 -19.23 -11.73 -11.19
CA LYS A 145 -19.43 -13.16 -10.92
C LYS A 145 -18.38 -13.81 -10.00
N ASN A 146 -17.15 -13.27 -10.02
CA ASN A 146 -16.05 -13.73 -9.18
C ASN A 146 -15.93 -12.93 -7.86
N ASN A 147 -16.84 -12.00 -7.56
CA ASN A 147 -16.84 -11.32 -6.27
C ASN A 147 -17.22 -12.30 -5.15
N ILE A 148 -16.38 -12.40 -4.13
CA ILE A 148 -16.57 -13.33 -3.01
C ILE A 148 -17.88 -13.08 -2.25
N ALA A 149 -18.38 -11.85 -2.25
CA ALA A 149 -19.63 -11.50 -1.58
C ALA A 149 -20.84 -12.27 -2.17
N LEU A 150 -20.80 -12.65 -3.45
CA LEU A 150 -21.86 -13.50 -4.02
C LEU A 150 -21.91 -14.88 -3.38
N LYS A 151 -20.73 -15.45 -3.01
CA LYS A 151 -20.66 -16.74 -2.28
C LYS A 151 -21.11 -16.62 -0.84
N TRP A 152 -21.03 -15.42 -0.27
CA TRP A 152 -21.41 -15.14 1.12
C TRP A 152 -22.81 -14.50 1.23
N GLN A 153 -23.49 -14.30 0.12
CA GLN A 153 -24.89 -13.86 0.09
C GLN A 153 -25.75 -14.79 0.96
N ASN A 154 -26.66 -14.22 1.75
CA ASN A 154 -27.50 -14.93 2.71
C ASN A 154 -26.73 -15.62 3.86
N THR A 155 -25.50 -15.21 4.14
CA THR A 155 -24.75 -15.64 5.33
C THR A 155 -24.50 -14.45 6.23
N SER A 156 -24.19 -14.72 7.51
CA SER A 156 -23.84 -13.67 8.48
C SER A 156 -22.47 -13.03 8.25
N LYS A 157 -21.72 -13.47 7.23
CA LYS A 157 -20.45 -12.84 6.82
C LYS A 157 -20.64 -11.50 6.12
N LEU A 158 -21.85 -11.19 5.71
CA LEU A 158 -22.23 -9.91 5.15
C LEU A 158 -23.22 -9.19 6.07
N ILE A 159 -23.09 -7.87 6.12
CA ILE A 159 -24.03 -6.93 6.68
C ILE A 159 -24.61 -6.15 5.51
N VAL A 160 -25.93 -6.28 5.31
CA VAL A 160 -26.65 -5.63 4.24
C VAL A 160 -27.49 -4.53 4.82
N LEU A 161 -27.26 -3.29 4.39
CA LEU A 161 -27.93 -2.09 4.83
C LEU A 161 -28.52 -1.35 3.61
N ASP A 162 -29.39 -0.40 3.85
CA ASP A 162 -30.01 0.41 2.77
C ASP A 162 -28.95 1.14 1.91
N ASN A 163 -27.83 1.54 2.54
CA ASN A 163 -26.76 2.30 1.92
C ASN A 163 -25.56 1.44 1.46
N GLY A 164 -25.71 0.12 1.40
CA GLY A 164 -24.65 -0.75 0.87
C GLY A 164 -24.52 -2.12 1.51
N ILE A 165 -23.54 -2.84 1.03
CA ILE A 165 -23.16 -4.18 1.49
C ILE A 165 -21.77 -4.09 2.12
N TYR A 166 -21.59 -4.75 3.26
CA TYR A 166 -20.35 -4.73 4.03
C TYR A 166 -19.95 -6.14 4.45
N PHE A 167 -18.65 -6.40 4.53
CA PHE A 167 -18.12 -7.57 5.19
C PHE A 167 -18.29 -7.45 6.71
N ASN A 168 -18.70 -8.53 7.37
CA ASN A 168 -18.85 -8.57 8.82
C ASN A 168 -17.50 -8.88 9.48
N PRO A 169 -16.88 -7.95 10.24
CA PRO A 169 -15.57 -8.14 10.85
C PRO A 169 -15.50 -9.25 11.90
N CYS A 170 -16.63 -9.76 12.37
CA CYS A 170 -16.68 -10.82 13.38
C CYS A 170 -16.30 -12.21 12.83
N TYR A 171 -16.07 -12.35 11.52
CA TYR A 171 -15.78 -13.63 10.89
C TYR A 171 -14.31 -13.74 10.46
N ASN A 172 -13.63 -14.81 10.86
CA ASN A 172 -12.24 -15.08 10.51
C ASN A 172 -12.01 -15.13 9.00
N GLU A 173 -12.95 -15.68 8.23
CA GLU A 173 -12.83 -15.74 6.78
C GLU A 173 -12.82 -14.36 6.13
N VAL A 174 -13.50 -13.38 6.73
CA VAL A 174 -13.45 -11.98 6.30
C VAL A 174 -12.07 -11.39 6.62
N THR A 175 -11.57 -11.61 7.84
CA THR A 175 -10.23 -11.18 8.23
C THR A 175 -9.16 -11.80 7.32
N ASP A 176 -9.26 -13.11 7.05
CA ASP A 176 -8.34 -13.82 6.17
C ASP A 176 -8.33 -13.25 4.73
N LEU A 177 -9.51 -12.92 4.20
CA LEU A 177 -9.63 -12.30 2.88
C LEU A 177 -8.92 -10.93 2.85
N ILE A 178 -9.15 -10.11 3.87
CA ILE A 178 -8.53 -8.79 3.97
C ILE A 178 -7.01 -8.92 4.06
N VAL A 179 -6.51 -9.80 4.93
CA VAL A 179 -5.07 -10.07 5.10
C VAL A 179 -4.44 -10.59 3.81
N LYS A 180 -5.12 -11.50 3.08
CA LYS A 180 -4.64 -11.97 1.78
C LYS A 180 -4.53 -10.85 0.76
N GLY A 181 -5.52 -9.98 0.69
CA GLY A 181 -5.49 -8.83 -0.22
C GLY A 181 -4.38 -7.82 0.14
N VAL A 182 -4.13 -7.60 1.43
CA VAL A 182 -3.00 -6.76 1.89
C VAL A 182 -1.66 -7.38 1.52
N LYS A 183 -1.48 -8.68 1.81
CA LYS A 183 -0.27 -9.41 1.43
C LYS A 183 -0.04 -9.41 -0.08
N GLU A 184 -1.08 -9.52 -0.88
CA GLU A 184 -1.00 -9.45 -2.34
C GLU A 184 -0.43 -8.11 -2.81
N ILE A 185 -0.91 -6.99 -2.27
CA ILE A 185 -0.36 -5.66 -2.58
C ILE A 185 1.13 -5.60 -2.19
N LEU A 186 1.46 -5.92 -0.95
CA LEU A 186 2.84 -5.83 -0.44
C LEU A 186 3.83 -6.77 -1.13
N SER A 187 3.35 -7.90 -1.69
CA SER A 187 4.21 -8.86 -2.38
C SER A 187 4.43 -8.54 -3.85
N ASN A 188 3.49 -7.83 -4.48
CA ASN A 188 3.49 -7.63 -5.93
C ASN A 188 3.76 -6.17 -6.34
N TYR A 189 3.63 -5.22 -5.41
CA TYR A 189 3.69 -3.78 -5.69
C TYR A 189 4.63 -3.08 -4.72
N ASN A 190 5.47 -2.19 -5.26
CA ASN A 190 6.42 -1.40 -4.48
C ASN A 190 5.75 -0.12 -3.94
N VAL A 191 4.66 -0.29 -3.15
CA VAL A 191 4.04 0.82 -2.44
C VAL A 191 4.86 1.19 -1.20
N ASP A 192 4.92 2.47 -0.85
CA ASP A 192 5.71 2.94 0.30
C ASP A 192 4.98 2.76 1.63
N SER A 193 3.64 2.76 1.59
CA SER A 193 2.80 2.55 2.79
C SER A 193 1.38 2.11 2.43
N LEU A 194 0.62 1.71 3.46
CA LEU A 194 -0.79 1.36 3.37
C LEU A 194 -1.60 2.26 4.29
N CYS A 195 -2.81 2.64 3.84
CA CYS A 195 -3.83 3.35 4.61
C CYS A 195 -5.13 2.53 4.66
N PHE A 196 -5.80 2.53 5.83
CA PHE A 196 -7.07 1.83 6.08
C PHE A 196 -8.15 2.81 6.52
#